data_84b33224115ae797a6f51a754b6304fd
#
_entry.id   84b33224115ae797a6f51a754b6304fd
#
_cell.length_a   1.000
_cell.length_b   1.000
_cell.length_c   1.000
_cell.angle_alpha   90.00
_cell.angle_beta   90.00
_cell.angle_gamma   90.00
#
_symmetry.space_group_name_H-M   'P 1'
#
loop_
_entity.id
_entity.type
_entity.pdbx_description
1 polymer ?
#
loop_
_entity_poly.entity_id
_entity_poly.type
_entity_poly.pdbx_seq_one_letter_code
_entity_poly.pdbx_strand_id
1 'polypeptide(L)'
;MAVRRGAYLLNLGPTPYLEAWELQRALAAAVSQGAIPDTVVLLEHPPVITLGRRADEAGELHVPEGAAVEVVETDRGGKSTFHGPGQLVCYPILDLNRHGRDVKRYVRDLEEAAIRTIGAFGLQATRIEGLTGVWLEPPPRKLCSIGVHIARWVTTHGYALNVDLDPAPFTEWITACGLEDAAFTTIEHELGRKLTVDEVRPHAAAALEDVFGLALEELPAEDGAGLWPQPVHEKISPKPMQASTRSGEAVGVEQVIAGS
;
A
#
# COMPACT_ATOMS: atom_id res chain seq x y z
N MET A 1 10.63 19.88 -23.34
CA MET A 1 10.53 18.85 -22.29
C MET A 1 10.35 19.57 -20.95
N ALA A 2 9.35 19.18 -20.16
CA ALA A 2 9.23 19.73 -18.80
C ALA A 2 10.44 19.27 -17.96
N VAL A 3 11.00 20.16 -17.14
CA VAL A 3 12.10 19.82 -16.24
C VAL A 3 11.54 18.91 -15.15
N ARG A 4 12.08 17.69 -15.03
CA ARG A 4 11.73 16.76 -13.94
C ARG A 4 12.32 17.27 -12.62
N ARG A 5 11.62 17.01 -11.50
CA ARG A 5 12.10 17.34 -10.16
C ARG A 5 12.98 16.22 -9.64
N GLY A 6 14.13 16.56 -9.06
CA GLY A 6 14.97 15.59 -8.36
C GLY A 6 14.21 14.98 -7.19
N ALA A 7 14.31 13.67 -7.04
CA ALA A 7 13.73 12.90 -5.95
C ALA A 7 14.61 11.68 -5.64
N TYR A 8 14.51 11.16 -4.43
CA TYR A 8 15.26 9.97 -4.05
C TYR A 8 14.45 8.69 -4.28
N LEU A 9 15.16 7.62 -4.62
CA LEU A 9 14.64 6.25 -4.67
C LEU A 9 15.37 5.40 -3.63
N LEU A 10 14.61 4.77 -2.75
CA LEU A 10 15.10 3.75 -1.82
C LEU A 10 14.57 2.39 -2.26
N ASN A 11 15.45 1.53 -2.77
CA ASN A 11 15.15 0.13 -3.05
C ASN A 11 15.54 -0.71 -1.84
N LEU A 12 14.53 -1.15 -1.07
CA LEU A 12 14.73 -1.96 0.13
C LEU A 12 14.34 -3.41 -0.15
N GLY A 13 15.00 -4.34 0.56
CA GLY A 13 14.59 -5.73 0.61
C GLY A 13 13.32 -5.94 1.45
N PRO A 14 13.05 -7.20 1.85
CA PRO A 14 11.96 -7.50 2.77
C PRO A 14 12.14 -6.72 4.08
N THR A 15 11.16 -5.87 4.40
CA THR A 15 11.21 -4.95 5.55
C THR A 15 9.95 -5.15 6.41
N PRO A 16 10.07 -5.37 7.73
CA PRO A 16 8.93 -5.44 8.64
C PRO A 16 8.05 -4.18 8.54
N TYR A 17 6.73 -4.37 8.64
CA TYR A 17 5.79 -3.28 8.38
C TYR A 17 5.98 -2.07 9.30
N LEU A 18 6.15 -2.32 10.61
CA LEU A 18 6.33 -1.24 11.58
C LEU A 18 7.61 -0.45 11.33
N GLU A 19 8.71 -1.11 10.96
CA GLU A 19 9.97 -0.46 10.60
C GLU A 19 9.80 0.43 9.37
N ALA A 20 9.16 -0.10 8.32
CA ALA A 20 8.87 0.67 7.12
C ALA A 20 7.92 1.85 7.40
N TRP A 21 6.99 1.72 8.34
CA TRP A 21 6.09 2.80 8.73
C TRP A 21 6.81 3.89 9.52
N GLU A 22 7.74 3.53 10.40
CA GLU A 22 8.62 4.49 11.08
C GLU A 22 9.50 5.25 10.08
N LEU A 23 10.10 4.55 9.13
CA LEU A 23 10.85 5.17 8.03
C LEU A 23 9.99 6.19 7.28
N GLN A 24 8.78 5.81 6.86
CA GLN A 24 7.89 6.72 6.16
C GLN A 24 7.60 7.99 6.96
N ARG A 25 7.37 7.88 8.27
CA ARG A 25 7.12 9.04 9.14
C ARG A 25 8.34 9.96 9.22
N ALA A 26 9.54 9.39 9.32
CA ALA A 26 10.78 10.15 9.33
C ALA A 26 11.02 10.87 8.01
N LEU A 27 10.87 10.17 6.88
CA LEU A 27 10.97 10.75 5.54
C LEU A 27 9.94 11.86 5.34
N ALA A 28 8.68 11.63 5.72
CA ALA A 28 7.62 12.64 5.60
C ALA A 28 7.92 13.89 6.42
N ALA A 29 8.49 13.75 7.60
CA ALA A 29 8.94 14.89 8.41
C ALA A 29 10.07 15.67 7.70
N ALA A 30 11.07 14.98 7.17
CA ALA A 30 12.20 15.60 6.46
C ALA A 30 11.78 16.28 5.15
N VAL A 31 10.90 15.63 4.35
CA VAL A 31 10.30 16.22 3.13
C VAL A 31 9.46 17.44 3.46
N SER A 32 8.65 17.38 4.53
CA SER A 32 7.82 18.51 4.98
C SER A 32 8.64 19.74 5.39
N GLN A 33 9.83 19.52 5.92
CA GLN A 33 10.78 20.56 6.32
C GLN A 33 11.66 21.05 5.16
N GLY A 34 11.61 20.39 4.00
CA GLY A 34 12.47 20.66 2.86
C GLY A 34 13.93 20.24 3.10
N ALA A 35 14.19 19.41 4.11
CA ALA A 35 15.53 18.89 4.41
C ALA A 35 16.00 17.86 3.37
N ILE A 36 15.06 17.13 2.76
CA ILE A 36 15.28 16.21 1.64
C ILE A 36 14.25 16.46 0.54
N PRO A 37 14.52 16.06 -0.71
CA PRO A 37 13.52 16.09 -1.78
C PRO A 37 12.43 15.04 -1.54
N ASP A 38 11.41 15.02 -2.41
CA ASP A 38 10.45 13.93 -2.51
C ASP A 38 11.19 12.60 -2.59
N THR A 39 10.65 11.55 -1.97
CA THR A 39 11.34 10.27 -1.85
C THR A 39 10.38 9.13 -2.12
N VAL A 40 10.78 8.18 -2.96
CA VAL A 40 10.03 6.97 -3.25
C VAL A 40 10.71 5.79 -2.56
N VAL A 41 9.95 4.96 -1.85
CA VAL A 41 10.42 3.71 -1.25
C VAL A 41 9.76 2.54 -1.96
N LEU A 42 10.56 1.60 -2.44
CA LEU A 42 10.13 0.32 -3.01
C LEU A 42 10.64 -0.82 -2.12
N LEU A 43 9.74 -1.69 -1.70
CA LEU A 43 10.08 -2.79 -0.80
C LEU A 43 9.09 -3.96 -0.92
N GLU A 44 9.32 -5.01 -0.15
CA GLU A 44 8.37 -6.07 0.17
C GLU A 44 8.19 -6.14 1.69
N HIS A 45 7.06 -6.70 2.13
CA HIS A 45 6.85 -7.00 3.56
C HIS A 45 6.85 -8.51 3.81
N PRO A 46 7.33 -8.97 4.99
CA PRO A 46 6.89 -10.25 5.56
C PRO A 46 5.36 -10.29 5.68
N PRO A 47 4.75 -11.47 5.82
CA PRO A 47 3.30 -11.58 5.93
C PRO A 47 2.72 -10.68 7.02
N VAL A 48 1.87 -9.73 6.63
CA VAL A 48 1.20 -8.78 7.51
C VAL A 48 -0.17 -8.39 6.98
N ILE A 49 -1.16 -8.33 7.86
CA ILE A 49 -2.47 -7.74 7.59
C ILE A 49 -2.50 -6.34 8.19
N THR A 50 -2.83 -5.35 7.40
CA THR A 50 -2.98 -3.98 7.87
C THR A 50 -4.44 -3.57 7.88
N LEU A 51 -4.87 -2.95 8.99
CA LEU A 51 -6.21 -2.42 9.18
C LEU A 51 -6.17 -0.92 8.93
N GLY A 52 -6.83 -0.47 7.87
CA GLY A 52 -6.96 0.95 7.57
C GLY A 52 -8.08 1.59 8.39
N ARG A 53 -8.21 2.92 8.30
CA ARG A 53 -9.17 3.71 9.08
C ARG A 53 -10.64 3.32 8.96
N ARG A 54 -11.00 2.55 7.93
CA ARG A 54 -12.38 2.08 7.70
C ARG A 54 -12.50 0.57 7.88
N ALA A 55 -11.49 -0.08 8.44
CA ALA A 55 -11.55 -1.49 8.74
C ALA A 55 -12.46 -1.75 9.94
N ASP A 56 -13.24 -2.81 9.87
CA ASP A 56 -13.97 -3.40 10.99
C ASP A 56 -13.28 -4.72 11.35
N GLU A 57 -12.43 -4.68 12.37
CA GLU A 57 -11.65 -5.84 12.79
C GLU A 57 -12.53 -7.08 13.04
N ALA A 58 -13.66 -6.90 13.70
CA ALA A 58 -14.53 -8.02 14.08
C ALA A 58 -15.24 -8.68 12.89
N GLY A 59 -15.46 -7.92 11.80
CA GLY A 59 -16.17 -8.40 10.62
C GLY A 59 -15.24 -8.75 9.44
N GLU A 60 -13.97 -8.32 9.49
CA GLU A 60 -13.07 -8.43 8.35
C GLU A 60 -11.94 -9.45 8.53
N LEU A 61 -11.67 -9.93 9.75
CA LEU A 61 -10.56 -10.86 10.01
C LEU A 61 -11.04 -12.30 10.24
N HIS A 62 -10.47 -13.23 9.46
CA HIS A 62 -10.73 -14.66 9.51
C HIS A 62 -9.41 -15.44 9.53
N VAL A 63 -8.39 -14.90 10.19
CA VAL A 63 -7.04 -15.46 10.21
C VAL A 63 -7.06 -16.84 10.89
N PRO A 64 -6.55 -17.91 10.26
CA PRO A 64 -6.46 -19.24 10.87
C PRO A 64 -5.59 -19.22 12.14
N GLU A 65 -5.98 -20.01 13.13
CA GLU A 65 -5.17 -20.16 14.36
C GLU A 65 -3.78 -20.71 14.01
N GLY A 66 -2.74 -20.04 14.51
CA GLY A 66 -1.33 -20.41 14.25
C GLY A 66 -0.77 -19.92 12.93
N ALA A 67 -1.50 -19.15 12.13
CA ALA A 67 -0.94 -18.50 10.95
C ALA A 67 0.17 -17.52 11.35
N ALA A 68 1.31 -17.61 10.66
CA ALA A 68 2.46 -16.72 10.90
C ALA A 68 2.25 -15.37 10.18
N VAL A 69 1.31 -14.56 10.68
CA VAL A 69 0.98 -13.24 10.13
C VAL A 69 0.83 -12.22 11.25
N GLU A 70 1.38 -11.04 11.06
CA GLU A 70 1.19 -9.91 11.95
C GLU A 70 -0.10 -9.16 11.58
N VAL A 71 -0.80 -8.59 12.57
CA VAL A 71 -1.95 -7.70 12.34
C VAL A 71 -1.64 -6.32 12.91
N VAL A 72 -1.72 -5.28 12.09
CA VAL A 72 -1.32 -3.91 12.45
C VAL A 72 -2.44 -2.93 12.12
N GLU A 73 -2.89 -2.17 13.12
CA GLU A 73 -3.74 -1.00 12.92
C GLU A 73 -2.93 0.16 12.33
N THR A 74 -3.48 0.82 11.31
CA THR A 74 -2.75 1.89 10.59
C THR A 74 -3.60 3.13 10.35
N ASP A 75 -2.93 4.23 10.00
CA ASP A 75 -3.58 5.50 9.67
C ASP A 75 -3.88 5.66 8.16
N ARG A 76 -3.56 4.66 7.33
CA ARG A 76 -3.90 4.69 5.89
C ARG A 76 -5.41 4.68 5.65
N GLY A 77 -5.82 5.21 4.53
CA GLY A 77 -7.18 5.07 4.04
C GLY A 77 -7.51 3.61 3.64
N GLY A 78 -8.80 3.31 3.56
CA GLY A 78 -9.29 2.00 3.14
C GLY A 78 -9.61 1.07 4.31
N LYS A 79 -9.93 -0.17 3.97
CA LYS A 79 -10.26 -1.28 4.86
C LYS A 79 -9.02 -2.15 5.13
N SER A 80 -9.23 -3.43 5.50
CA SER A 80 -8.16 -4.41 5.64
C SER A 80 -7.48 -4.73 4.30
N THR A 81 -6.19 -5.03 4.34
CA THR A 81 -5.43 -5.60 3.22
C THR A 81 -4.32 -6.49 3.75
N PHE A 82 -3.84 -7.40 2.89
CA PHE A 82 -2.71 -8.28 3.16
C PHE A 82 -1.48 -7.81 2.39
N HIS A 83 -0.32 -7.95 3.00
CA HIS A 83 0.99 -7.83 2.38
C HIS A 83 1.81 -9.09 2.66
N GLY A 84 2.64 -9.48 1.71
CA GLY A 84 3.51 -10.64 1.82
C GLY A 84 4.58 -10.68 0.75
N PRO A 85 5.51 -11.65 0.83
CA PRO A 85 6.52 -11.87 -0.20
C PRO A 85 5.88 -12.02 -1.58
N GLY A 86 6.52 -11.46 -2.60
CA GLY A 86 5.97 -11.42 -3.96
C GLY A 86 5.02 -10.27 -4.24
N GLN A 87 4.89 -9.31 -3.32
CA GLN A 87 4.13 -8.08 -3.53
C GLN A 87 5.07 -6.87 -3.55
N LEU A 88 5.15 -6.16 -4.66
CA LEU A 88 5.87 -4.88 -4.72
C LEU A 88 5.06 -3.80 -4.01
N VAL A 89 5.58 -3.32 -2.90
CA VAL A 89 5.01 -2.21 -2.14
C VAL A 89 5.75 -0.92 -2.49
N CYS A 90 5.00 0.13 -2.78
CA CYS A 90 5.51 1.45 -3.14
C CYS A 90 4.95 2.52 -2.20
N TYR A 91 5.84 3.25 -1.55
CA TYR A 91 5.53 4.37 -0.69
C TYR A 91 6.13 5.66 -1.26
N PRO A 92 5.40 6.43 -2.09
CA PRO A 92 5.83 7.74 -2.53
C PRO A 92 5.58 8.76 -1.41
N ILE A 93 6.66 9.30 -0.85
CA ILE A 93 6.64 10.36 0.16
C ILE A 93 6.84 11.69 -0.55
N LEU A 94 5.74 12.32 -0.92
CA LEU A 94 5.71 13.51 -1.78
C LEU A 94 5.11 14.70 -1.04
N ASP A 95 5.69 15.87 -1.26
CA ASP A 95 5.07 17.14 -0.86
C ASP A 95 4.07 17.61 -1.93
N LEU A 96 2.79 17.34 -1.72
CA LEU A 96 1.72 17.67 -2.65
C LEU A 96 1.56 19.18 -2.88
N ASN A 97 2.19 20.06 -2.09
CA ASN A 97 2.26 21.47 -2.42
C ASN A 97 2.97 21.70 -3.76
N ARG A 98 3.90 20.80 -4.11
CA ARG A 98 4.65 20.81 -5.37
C ARG A 98 3.94 20.04 -6.49
N HIS A 99 2.89 19.24 -6.16
CA HIS A 99 2.15 18.36 -7.07
C HIS A 99 0.67 18.75 -7.23
N GLY A 100 0.31 20.01 -6.93
CA GLY A 100 -1.00 20.58 -7.24
C GLY A 100 -2.05 20.46 -6.14
N ARG A 101 -1.73 19.95 -4.93
CA ARG A 101 -2.61 19.89 -3.73
C ARG A 101 -3.97 19.24 -3.99
N ASP A 102 -4.00 18.20 -4.78
CA ASP A 102 -5.22 17.46 -5.13
C ASP A 102 -5.09 15.99 -4.74
N VAL A 103 -5.81 15.59 -3.71
CA VAL A 103 -5.79 14.22 -3.17
C VAL A 103 -6.38 13.22 -4.17
N LYS A 104 -7.47 13.60 -4.87
CA LYS A 104 -8.10 12.70 -5.84
C LYS A 104 -7.18 12.46 -7.03
N ARG A 105 -6.54 13.52 -7.52
CA ARG A 105 -5.55 13.43 -8.57
C ARG A 105 -4.37 12.56 -8.13
N TYR A 106 -3.84 12.75 -6.93
CA TYR A 106 -2.74 11.93 -6.41
C TYR A 106 -3.07 10.43 -6.43
N VAL A 107 -4.28 10.05 -5.96
CA VAL A 107 -4.71 8.64 -6.02
C VAL A 107 -4.82 8.15 -7.47
N ARG A 108 -5.35 8.98 -8.39
CA ARG A 108 -5.40 8.66 -9.82
C ARG A 108 -4.02 8.53 -10.45
N ASP A 109 -3.07 9.34 -10.03
CA ASP A 109 -1.68 9.27 -10.50
C ASP A 109 -0.99 8.00 -9.98
N LEU A 110 -1.28 7.53 -8.75
CA LEU A 110 -0.83 6.23 -8.25
C LEU A 110 -1.40 5.05 -9.07
N GLU A 111 -2.70 5.11 -9.38
CA GLU A 111 -3.32 4.11 -10.27
C GLU A 111 -2.67 4.12 -11.65
N GLU A 112 -2.37 5.30 -12.20
CA GLU A 112 -1.70 5.45 -13.49
C GLU A 112 -0.29 4.85 -13.47
N ALA A 113 0.50 5.11 -12.43
CA ALA A 113 1.82 4.55 -12.27
C ALA A 113 1.77 3.00 -12.23
N ALA A 114 0.83 2.44 -11.48
CA ALA A 114 0.64 0.99 -11.43
C ALA A 114 0.17 0.42 -12.78
N ILE A 115 -0.75 1.09 -13.50
CA ILE A 115 -1.20 0.69 -14.84
C ILE A 115 -0.03 0.66 -15.82
N ARG A 116 0.83 1.70 -15.83
CA ARG A 116 2.01 1.73 -16.70
C ARG A 116 3.02 0.66 -16.36
N THR A 117 3.23 0.41 -15.07
CA THR A 117 4.09 -0.69 -14.60
C THR A 117 3.60 -2.03 -15.14
N ILE A 118 2.31 -2.33 -14.98
CA ILE A 118 1.68 -3.56 -15.48
C ILE A 118 1.73 -3.62 -17.01
N GLY A 119 1.49 -2.48 -17.66
CA GLY A 119 1.54 -2.34 -19.12
C GLY A 119 2.90 -2.65 -19.74
N ALA A 120 4.01 -2.43 -19.02
CA ALA A 120 5.35 -2.79 -19.46
C ALA A 120 5.52 -4.31 -19.67
N PHE A 121 4.66 -5.11 -19.06
CA PHE A 121 4.62 -6.57 -19.23
C PHE A 121 3.56 -7.02 -20.25
N GLY A 122 2.90 -6.09 -20.95
CA GLY A 122 1.92 -6.39 -21.99
C GLY A 122 0.49 -6.65 -21.49
N LEU A 123 0.23 -6.50 -20.21
CA LEU A 123 -1.13 -6.61 -19.64
C LEU A 123 -1.88 -5.28 -19.74
N GLN A 124 -3.18 -5.34 -20.05
CA GLN A 124 -4.05 -4.16 -20.13
C GLN A 124 -4.83 -3.99 -18.83
N ALA A 125 -4.22 -3.31 -17.87
CA ALA A 125 -4.86 -3.01 -16.60
C ALA A 125 -5.68 -1.72 -16.69
N THR A 126 -6.73 -1.63 -15.86
CA THR A 126 -7.71 -0.54 -15.88
C THR A 126 -8.13 -0.11 -14.47
N ARG A 127 -8.91 0.96 -14.43
CA ARG A 127 -9.65 1.44 -13.26
C ARG A 127 -11.11 1.00 -13.37
N ILE A 128 -11.72 0.64 -12.25
CA ILE A 128 -13.16 0.41 -12.17
C ILE A 128 -13.77 1.61 -11.43
N GLU A 129 -14.82 2.17 -11.98
CA GLU A 129 -15.49 3.32 -11.37
C GLU A 129 -16.02 2.98 -9.96
N GLY A 130 -15.76 3.86 -9.00
CA GLY A 130 -16.14 3.64 -7.60
C GLY A 130 -15.21 2.73 -6.81
N LEU A 131 -14.26 2.02 -7.45
CA LEU A 131 -13.33 1.10 -6.81
C LEU A 131 -11.89 1.61 -6.92
N THR A 132 -11.27 1.95 -5.80
CA THR A 132 -9.87 2.36 -5.77
C THR A 132 -8.94 1.16 -5.98
N GLY A 133 -7.94 1.32 -6.85
CA GLY A 133 -6.96 0.29 -7.19
C GLY A 133 -6.88 0.03 -8.68
N VAL A 134 -6.12 -0.99 -9.07
CA VAL A 134 -5.91 -1.36 -10.48
C VAL A 134 -6.32 -2.80 -10.71
N TRP A 135 -6.99 -3.02 -11.84
CA TRP A 135 -7.74 -4.22 -12.12
C TRP A 135 -7.47 -4.73 -13.55
N LEU A 136 -7.73 -6.00 -13.75
CA LEU A 136 -7.95 -6.59 -15.06
C LEU A 136 -9.43 -6.91 -15.23
N GLU A 137 -9.95 -6.81 -16.46
CA GLU A 137 -11.33 -7.11 -16.83
C GLU A 137 -11.39 -7.77 -18.22
N PRO A 138 -12.46 -8.50 -18.54
CA PRO A 138 -13.40 -9.23 -17.68
C PRO A 138 -12.90 -10.62 -17.31
N PRO A 139 -13.30 -11.28 -16.24
CA PRO A 139 -13.98 -10.72 -15.07
C PRO A 139 -13.07 -9.81 -14.24
N PRO A 140 -13.62 -8.98 -13.34
CA PRO A 140 -12.80 -8.10 -12.50
C PRO A 140 -11.84 -8.89 -11.61
N ARG A 141 -10.54 -8.65 -11.74
CA ARG A 141 -9.48 -9.22 -10.89
C ARG A 141 -8.52 -8.13 -10.46
N LYS A 142 -8.30 -8.00 -9.17
CA LYS A 142 -7.49 -6.93 -8.60
C LYS A 142 -6.01 -7.27 -8.61
N LEU A 143 -5.22 -6.42 -9.25
CA LEU A 143 -3.75 -6.51 -9.28
C LEU A 143 -3.07 -5.59 -8.27
N CYS A 144 -3.69 -4.42 -7.99
CA CYS A 144 -3.05 -3.42 -7.15
C CYS A 144 -4.03 -2.82 -6.16
N SER A 145 -3.65 -2.81 -4.89
CA SER A 145 -4.36 -2.14 -3.80
C SER A 145 -3.72 -0.78 -3.50
N ILE A 146 -4.54 0.23 -3.18
CA ILE A 146 -4.09 1.59 -2.87
C ILE A 146 -4.70 2.04 -1.55
N GLY A 147 -3.86 2.51 -0.66
CA GLY A 147 -4.27 3.13 0.59
C GLY A 147 -3.24 4.17 1.01
N VAL A 148 -3.64 5.43 1.13
CA VAL A 148 -2.76 6.56 1.42
C VAL A 148 -3.17 7.28 2.69
N HIS A 149 -2.19 7.96 3.32
CA HIS A 149 -2.44 8.96 4.32
C HIS A 149 -1.75 10.26 3.92
N ILE A 150 -2.37 11.40 4.21
CA ILE A 150 -1.84 12.72 3.86
C ILE A 150 -1.95 13.61 5.10
N ALA A 151 -0.82 14.10 5.56
CA ALA A 151 -0.74 15.04 6.66
C ALA A 151 0.06 16.28 6.23
N ARG A 152 -0.52 17.45 6.42
CA ARG A 152 0.12 18.72 6.00
C ARG A 152 0.60 18.74 4.54
N TRP A 153 -0.15 18.07 3.67
CA TRP A 153 0.14 17.90 2.24
C TRP A 153 1.35 17.01 1.92
N VAL A 154 1.90 16.30 2.88
CA VAL A 154 2.90 15.25 2.63
C VAL A 154 2.23 13.89 2.72
N THR A 155 2.55 13.02 1.77
CA THR A 155 1.96 11.68 1.62
C THR A 155 2.75 10.64 2.41
N THR A 156 2.06 9.62 2.90
CA THR A 156 2.61 8.34 3.38
C THR A 156 1.75 7.19 2.87
N HIS A 157 2.26 5.98 3.01
CA HIS A 157 1.71 4.79 2.37
C HIS A 157 1.67 4.95 0.84
N GLY A 158 0.86 4.20 0.14
CA GLY A 158 0.85 4.26 -1.32
C GLY A 158 0.10 3.11 -1.95
N TYR A 159 0.78 2.27 -2.72
CA TYR A 159 0.17 1.12 -3.37
C TYR A 159 0.95 -0.17 -3.15
N ALA A 160 0.25 -1.28 -3.31
CA ALA A 160 0.79 -2.63 -3.24
C ALA A 160 0.37 -3.40 -4.50
N LEU A 161 1.35 -3.77 -5.33
CA LEU A 161 1.18 -4.44 -6.62
C LEU A 161 1.51 -5.93 -6.47
N ASN A 162 0.55 -6.78 -6.76
CA ASN A 162 0.69 -8.23 -6.69
C ASN A 162 1.53 -8.71 -7.87
N VAL A 163 2.76 -9.18 -7.64
CA VAL A 163 3.66 -9.68 -8.67
C VAL A 163 3.55 -11.20 -8.77
N ASP A 164 3.90 -11.94 -7.72
CA ASP A 164 3.89 -13.41 -7.65
C ASP A 164 3.45 -13.95 -6.27
N LEU A 165 2.92 -13.08 -5.38
CA LEU A 165 2.46 -13.52 -4.06
C LEU A 165 1.27 -14.47 -4.15
N ASP A 166 1.08 -15.30 -3.11
CA ASP A 166 -0.12 -16.10 -2.93
C ASP A 166 -1.34 -15.18 -2.63
N PRO A 167 -2.38 -15.16 -3.48
CA PRO A 167 -3.55 -14.32 -3.26
C PRO A 167 -4.56 -14.88 -2.25
N ALA A 168 -4.41 -16.12 -1.79
CA ALA A 168 -5.37 -16.77 -0.87
C ALA A 168 -5.67 -15.95 0.39
N PRO A 169 -4.70 -15.29 1.05
CA PRO A 169 -4.99 -14.46 2.22
C PRO A 169 -5.99 -13.33 1.99
N PHE A 170 -6.12 -12.81 0.76
CA PHE A 170 -7.10 -11.76 0.46
C PHE A 170 -8.55 -12.22 0.50
N THR A 171 -8.80 -13.51 0.34
CA THR A 171 -10.15 -14.09 0.28
C THR A 171 -10.44 -14.99 1.47
N GLU A 172 -9.41 -15.61 2.05
CA GLU A 172 -9.56 -16.58 3.14
C GLU A 172 -9.36 -15.93 4.52
N TRP A 173 -8.44 -14.95 4.64
CA TRP A 173 -8.07 -14.38 5.94
C TRP A 173 -8.69 -13.02 6.20
N ILE A 174 -9.12 -12.32 5.14
CA ILE A 174 -9.72 -10.99 5.25
C ILE A 174 -10.91 -10.84 4.30
N THR A 175 -11.90 -10.05 4.70
CA THR A 175 -12.93 -9.56 3.77
C THR A 175 -12.41 -8.28 3.10
N ALA A 176 -11.57 -8.48 2.08
CA ALA A 176 -10.89 -7.37 1.42
C ALA A 176 -11.88 -6.46 0.66
N CYS A 177 -11.75 -5.15 0.84
CA CYS A 177 -12.49 -4.12 0.07
C CYS A 177 -14.02 -4.14 0.20
N GLY A 178 -14.62 -5.02 1.03
CA GLY A 178 -16.07 -5.13 1.15
C GLY A 178 -16.76 -5.61 -0.13
N LEU A 179 -16.03 -6.26 -1.03
CA LEU A 179 -16.53 -6.93 -2.23
C LEU A 179 -16.47 -8.43 -1.98
N GLU A 180 -17.62 -9.05 -1.78
CA GLU A 180 -17.74 -10.49 -1.48
C GLU A 180 -17.19 -11.38 -2.62
N ASP A 181 -17.11 -10.85 -3.85
CA ASP A 181 -16.71 -11.59 -5.05
C ASP A 181 -15.45 -11.01 -5.75
N ALA A 182 -14.68 -10.14 -5.11
CA ALA A 182 -13.49 -9.58 -5.76
C ALA A 182 -12.37 -10.62 -5.80
N ALA A 183 -12.11 -11.16 -6.97
CA ALA A 183 -10.93 -11.97 -7.20
C ALA A 183 -9.66 -11.11 -7.12
N PHE A 184 -8.61 -11.64 -6.51
CA PHE A 184 -7.26 -11.09 -6.54
C PHE A 184 -6.42 -11.95 -7.46
N THR A 185 -5.48 -11.30 -8.16
CA THR A 185 -4.57 -11.98 -9.07
C THR A 185 -3.17 -11.36 -8.97
N THR A 186 -2.21 -11.94 -9.68
CA THR A 186 -0.82 -11.48 -9.76
C THR A 186 -0.40 -11.29 -11.20
N ILE A 187 0.63 -10.48 -11.44
CA ILE A 187 1.18 -10.31 -12.80
C ILE A 187 1.70 -11.65 -13.34
N GLU A 188 2.39 -12.43 -12.50
CA GLU A 188 2.91 -13.76 -12.85
C GLU A 188 1.80 -14.67 -13.36
N HIS A 189 0.70 -14.77 -12.62
CA HIS A 189 -0.44 -15.61 -12.97
C HIS A 189 -1.03 -15.22 -14.33
N GLU A 190 -1.26 -13.95 -14.54
CA GLU A 190 -1.88 -13.44 -15.78
C GLU A 190 -0.96 -13.57 -17.00
N LEU A 191 0.36 -13.55 -16.79
CA LEU A 191 1.34 -13.78 -17.86
C LEU A 191 1.56 -15.27 -18.16
N GLY A 192 1.21 -16.16 -17.23
CA GLY A 192 1.51 -17.60 -17.32
C GLY A 192 3.01 -17.92 -17.32
N ARG A 193 3.85 -17.04 -16.78
CA ARG A 193 5.31 -17.21 -16.65
C ARG A 193 5.83 -16.64 -15.37
N LYS A 194 6.94 -17.19 -14.88
CA LYS A 194 7.62 -16.69 -13.68
C LYS A 194 8.01 -15.21 -13.82
N LEU A 195 7.80 -14.47 -12.74
CA LEU A 195 8.15 -13.07 -12.63
C LEU A 195 8.50 -12.78 -11.17
N THR A 196 9.56 -12.00 -10.95
CA THR A 196 10.00 -11.59 -9.62
C THR A 196 9.70 -10.12 -9.36
N VAL A 197 9.62 -9.73 -8.09
CA VAL A 197 9.47 -8.32 -7.71
C VAL A 197 10.65 -7.48 -8.25
N ASP A 198 11.85 -8.02 -8.24
CA ASP A 198 13.04 -7.30 -8.73
C ASP A 198 12.98 -6.99 -10.23
N GLU A 199 12.35 -7.85 -11.03
CA GLU A 199 12.10 -7.56 -12.46
C GLU A 199 11.08 -6.42 -12.65
N VAL A 200 10.18 -6.22 -11.68
CA VAL A 200 9.12 -5.19 -11.76
C VAL A 200 9.59 -3.83 -11.25
N ARG A 201 10.51 -3.78 -10.28
CA ARG A 201 11.01 -2.54 -9.64
C ARG A 201 11.44 -1.45 -10.64
N PRO A 202 12.28 -1.73 -11.66
CA PRO A 202 12.71 -0.70 -12.61
C PRO A 202 11.54 -0.09 -13.39
N HIS A 203 10.55 -0.91 -13.75
CA HIS A 203 9.35 -0.44 -14.46
C HIS A 203 8.46 0.42 -13.57
N ALA A 204 8.35 0.07 -12.27
CA ALA A 204 7.63 0.88 -11.30
C ALA A 204 8.32 2.24 -11.08
N ALA A 205 9.65 2.26 -10.95
CA ALA A 205 10.41 3.50 -10.82
C ALA A 205 10.22 4.40 -12.06
N ALA A 206 10.36 3.86 -13.26
CA ALA A 206 10.16 4.61 -14.51
C ALA A 206 8.73 5.16 -14.64
N ALA A 207 7.72 4.37 -14.27
CA ALA A 207 6.33 4.82 -14.29
C ALA A 207 6.07 5.96 -13.30
N LEU A 208 6.66 5.91 -12.11
CA LEU A 208 6.56 6.97 -11.10
C LEU A 208 7.26 8.25 -11.59
N GLU A 209 8.45 8.14 -12.19
CA GLU A 209 9.12 9.28 -12.81
C GLU A 209 8.25 9.99 -13.84
N ASP A 210 7.65 9.21 -14.75
CA ASP A 210 6.84 9.75 -15.84
C ASP A 210 5.54 10.39 -15.34
N VAL A 211 4.85 9.74 -14.39
CA VAL A 211 3.54 10.19 -13.90
C VAL A 211 3.67 11.41 -12.98
N PHE A 212 4.66 11.41 -12.09
CA PHE A 212 4.84 12.50 -11.12
C PHE A 212 5.84 13.58 -11.58
N GLY A 213 6.49 13.39 -12.74
CA GLY A 213 7.50 14.30 -13.27
C GLY A 213 8.75 14.34 -12.39
N LEU A 214 9.17 13.18 -11.88
CA LEU A 214 10.34 13.00 -11.03
C LEU A 214 11.57 12.60 -11.85
N ALA A 215 12.75 12.92 -11.33
CA ALA A 215 14.03 12.34 -11.72
C ALA A 215 14.56 11.60 -10.48
N LEU A 216 14.41 10.30 -10.46
CA LEU A 216 14.76 9.45 -9.31
C LEU A 216 16.27 9.19 -9.29
N GLU A 217 16.89 9.54 -8.17
CA GLU A 217 18.27 9.18 -7.83
C GLU A 217 18.22 8.07 -6.79
N GLU A 218 18.75 6.90 -7.17
CA GLU A 218 18.79 5.75 -6.26
C GLU A 218 19.87 5.98 -5.18
N LEU A 219 19.42 5.96 -3.94
CA LEU A 219 20.33 6.01 -2.79
C LEU A 219 20.64 4.58 -2.32
N PRO A 220 21.93 4.26 -2.07
CA PRO A 220 22.31 3.02 -1.39
C PRO A 220 21.54 2.88 -0.08
N ALA A 221 21.12 1.66 0.25
CA ALA A 221 20.39 1.39 1.49
C ALA A 221 21.18 1.83 2.75
N GLU A 222 22.52 1.79 2.68
CA GLU A 222 23.44 2.25 3.74
C GLU A 222 23.44 3.79 3.89
N ASP A 223 23.28 4.55 2.82
CA ASP A 223 23.18 6.02 2.86
C ASP A 223 21.78 6.47 3.29
N GLY A 224 20.76 5.68 2.99
CA GLY A 224 19.44 5.79 3.59
C GLY A 224 19.47 5.65 5.11
N ALA A 225 20.42 4.89 5.68
CA ALA A 225 20.61 4.77 7.13
C ALA A 225 21.01 6.09 7.82
N GLY A 226 21.60 7.04 7.09
CA GLY A 226 21.85 8.40 7.58
C GLY A 226 20.62 9.31 7.58
N LEU A 227 19.61 8.99 6.76
CA LEU A 227 18.28 9.60 6.75
C LEU A 227 17.32 8.87 7.70
N TRP A 228 17.70 7.69 8.17
CA TRP A 228 16.96 6.86 9.10
C TRP A 228 17.16 7.42 10.52
N PRO A 229 16.12 7.80 11.23
CA PRO A 229 16.26 7.99 12.66
C PRO A 229 16.72 6.66 13.23
N GLN A 230 17.83 6.69 14.01
CA GLN A 230 18.24 5.51 14.78
C GLN A 230 17.00 4.97 15.48
N PRO A 231 16.72 3.65 15.44
CA PRO A 231 15.52 3.10 16.02
C PRO A 231 15.42 3.56 17.47
N VAL A 232 14.47 4.44 17.73
CA VAL A 232 14.09 4.74 19.10
C VAL A 232 13.38 3.48 19.57
N HIS A 233 14.08 2.66 20.37
CA HIS A 233 13.55 1.45 20.97
C HIS A 233 12.47 1.77 22.01
N GLU A 234 11.51 2.59 21.65
CA GLU A 234 10.25 2.62 22.35
C GLU A 234 9.42 1.48 21.77
N LYS A 235 9.42 0.36 22.47
CA LYS A 235 8.65 -0.84 22.13
C LYS A 235 7.19 -0.44 22.01
N ILE A 236 6.72 -0.20 20.79
CA ILE A 236 5.31 -0.31 20.47
C ILE A 236 5.03 -1.80 20.57
N SER A 237 4.63 -2.25 21.76
CA SER A 237 4.21 -3.63 21.94
C SER A 237 2.94 -3.84 21.14
N PRO A 238 2.89 -4.84 20.22
CA PRO A 238 1.63 -5.22 19.61
C PRO A 238 0.65 -5.57 20.75
N LYS A 239 -0.55 -4.99 20.70
CA LYS A 239 -1.59 -5.31 21.64
C LYS A 239 -1.95 -6.77 21.45
N PRO A 240 -1.79 -7.66 22.44
CA PRO A 240 -2.15 -9.06 22.26
C PRO A 240 -3.64 -9.14 21.97
N MET A 241 -4.01 -9.89 20.94
CA MET A 241 -5.37 -10.18 20.55
C MET A 241 -6.08 -10.84 21.75
N GLN A 242 -6.96 -10.09 22.43
CA GLN A 242 -7.84 -10.66 23.45
C GLN A 242 -8.98 -11.36 22.71
N ALA A 243 -9.02 -12.69 22.78
CA ALA A 243 -10.15 -13.46 22.35
C ALA A 243 -11.41 -12.97 23.08
N SER A 244 -12.29 -12.28 22.36
CA SER A 244 -13.57 -11.82 22.88
C SER A 244 -14.54 -13.00 22.98
N THR A 245 -14.57 -13.64 24.12
CA THR A 245 -15.71 -14.48 24.51
C THR A 245 -16.85 -13.57 24.94
N ARG A 246 -17.70 -13.15 24.03
CA ARG A 246 -19.01 -12.59 24.38
C ARG A 246 -20.04 -13.70 24.44
N SER A 247 -20.36 -14.12 25.65
CA SER A 247 -21.62 -14.75 26.01
C SER A 247 -22.78 -13.80 25.66
N GLY A 248 -23.82 -14.35 25.01
CA GLY A 248 -24.95 -13.59 24.54
C GLY A 248 -25.74 -12.88 25.63
N GLU A 249 -26.18 -11.69 25.30
CA GLU A 249 -27.44 -11.12 25.77
C GLU A 249 -27.99 -10.24 24.67
N ALA A 250 -29.16 -10.61 24.18
CA ALA A 250 -29.94 -9.86 23.21
C ALA A 250 -30.64 -8.70 23.93
N VAL A 251 -30.46 -7.46 23.43
CA VAL A 251 -31.42 -6.39 23.65
C VAL A 251 -31.62 -5.66 22.32
N GLY A 252 -32.87 -5.73 21.84
CA GLY A 252 -33.30 -5.03 20.67
C GLY A 252 -33.47 -3.52 20.91
N VAL A 253 -33.62 -2.81 19.83
CA VAL A 253 -34.53 -1.67 19.60
C VAL A 253 -34.00 -0.77 18.49
N GLU A 254 -34.76 -0.81 17.36
CA GLU A 254 -35.38 0.27 16.58
C GLU A 254 -34.54 1.43 16.01
N GLN A 255 -34.64 1.46 14.66
CA GLN A 255 -34.96 2.60 13.76
C GLN A 255 -34.57 4.03 14.16
N VAL A 256 -33.94 4.72 13.21
CA VAL A 256 -34.35 6.00 12.61
C VAL A 256 -33.59 6.24 11.29
N ILE A 257 -34.20 6.03 10.15
CA ILE A 257 -34.74 6.87 9.09
C ILE A 257 -33.82 7.99 8.57
N ALA A 258 -33.46 7.85 7.31
CA ALA A 258 -33.46 8.72 6.14
C ALA A 258 -33.26 10.24 6.31
N GLY A 259 -32.50 10.80 5.36
CA GLY A 259 -32.69 12.19 4.98
C GLY A 259 -31.49 12.90 4.37
N SER A 260 -31.61 13.07 3.05
CA SER A 260 -30.97 14.05 2.14
C SER A 260 -29.50 13.94 1.86
#